data_80aef89a5c04e2734b38a66560f26732
#
_entry.id   80aef89a5c04e2734b38a66560f26732
#
_cell.length_a   1.000
_cell.length_b   1.000
_cell.length_c   1.000
_cell.angle_alpha   90.00
_cell.angle_beta   90.00
_cell.angle_gamma   90.00
#
_symmetry.space_group_name_H-M   'P 1'
#
loop_
_entity.id
_entity.type
_entity.pdbx_description
1 polymer ?
#
loop_
_entity_poly.entity_id
_entity_poly.type
_entity_poly.pdbx_seq_one_letter_code
_entity_poly.pdbx_strand_id
1 'polypeptide(L)'
;MHLIVYGDFNCPYCYLASQRADALVRAGRAEVEWRAVEHDRRLALTGTRSGSDPARWQRELAEVAALAGPDEQAPGAVPALVSNTGAAVAAYAEAVTDGVQDELRRSLFSEIWVRLRHLSGPSEVRQLVRAQMYPAGPPGESLAVPDLPARIHHYAAPSTLPRLSGCTISPAGGPLTAGGHRRIGQWRREWLSDSGGVVPALSLPDGMLTGPAALALLGDLAAAAPAGAAVPAAAGPLVASGVG
;
A
#
# COMPACT_ATOMS: atom_id res chain seq x y z
N MET A 1 -0.29 14.25 12.44
CA MET A 1 -1.34 13.30 12.87
C MET A 1 -0.88 11.90 12.47
N HIS A 2 -1.10 10.88 13.32
CA HIS A 2 -0.79 9.48 13.00
C HIS A 2 -2.11 8.74 12.71
N LEU A 3 -2.14 8.02 11.59
CA LEU A 3 -3.30 7.25 11.12
C LEU A 3 -2.92 5.79 10.89
N ILE A 4 -3.75 4.87 11.33
CA ILE A 4 -3.60 3.43 11.04
C ILE A 4 -4.69 3.02 10.05
N VAL A 5 -4.27 2.50 8.90
CA VAL A 5 -5.17 2.05 7.83
C VAL A 5 -5.00 0.55 7.62
N TYR A 6 -6.08 -0.20 7.74
CA TYR A 6 -6.12 -1.62 7.39
C TYR A 6 -6.67 -1.80 5.98
N GLY A 7 -5.97 -2.57 5.16
CA GLY A 7 -6.40 -2.80 3.78
C GLY A 7 -5.90 -4.11 3.19
N ASP A 8 -6.63 -4.60 2.19
CA ASP A 8 -6.27 -5.79 1.42
C ASP A 8 -5.93 -5.41 -0.02
N PHE A 9 -4.95 -6.06 -0.61
CA PHE A 9 -4.48 -5.76 -1.95
C PHE A 9 -5.48 -6.11 -3.06
N ASN A 10 -6.40 -7.05 -2.82
CA ASN A 10 -7.45 -7.41 -3.78
C ASN A 10 -8.75 -6.61 -3.61
N CYS A 11 -8.76 -5.57 -2.77
CA CYS A 11 -9.91 -4.70 -2.55
C CYS A 11 -9.76 -3.40 -3.36
N PRO A 12 -10.71 -3.06 -4.28
CA PRO A 12 -10.62 -1.86 -5.10
C PRO A 12 -10.75 -0.56 -4.28
N TYR A 13 -11.51 -0.57 -3.20
CA TYR A 13 -11.58 0.57 -2.26
C TYR A 13 -10.25 0.78 -1.54
N CYS A 14 -9.53 -0.30 -1.21
CA CYS A 14 -8.20 -0.21 -0.58
C CYS A 14 -7.14 0.34 -1.55
N TYR A 15 -7.28 0.10 -2.85
CA TYR A 15 -6.44 0.72 -3.86
C TYR A 15 -6.58 2.26 -3.84
N LEU A 16 -7.80 2.77 -3.78
CA LEU A 16 -8.06 4.21 -3.66
C LEU A 16 -7.59 4.75 -2.29
N ALA A 17 -7.85 4.03 -1.19
CA ALA A 17 -7.34 4.39 0.14
C ALA A 17 -5.80 4.49 0.18
N SER A 18 -5.10 3.61 -0.55
CA SER A 18 -3.64 3.64 -0.69
C SER A 18 -3.13 4.91 -1.35
N GLN A 19 -3.81 5.41 -2.39
CA GLN A 19 -3.45 6.67 -3.05
C GLN A 19 -3.66 7.87 -2.11
N ARG A 20 -4.76 7.89 -1.34
CA ARG A 20 -5.06 8.91 -0.33
C ARG A 20 -4.04 8.92 0.80
N ALA A 21 -3.63 7.74 1.26
CA ALA A 21 -2.53 7.61 2.22
C ALA A 21 -1.23 8.23 1.71
N ASP A 22 -0.86 7.95 0.45
CA ASP A 22 0.32 8.57 -0.17
C ASP A 22 0.18 10.09 -0.32
N ALA A 23 -1.01 10.58 -0.66
CA ALA A 23 -1.27 12.02 -0.75
C ALA A 23 -1.12 12.73 0.61
N LEU A 24 -1.63 12.12 1.68
CA LEU A 24 -1.48 12.62 3.06
C LEU A 24 -0.01 12.71 3.49
N VAL A 25 0.76 11.65 3.24
CA VAL A 25 2.19 11.60 3.58
C VAL A 25 2.97 12.63 2.77
N ARG A 26 2.77 12.70 1.45
CA ARG A 26 3.44 13.68 0.58
C ARG A 26 3.14 15.13 0.95
N ALA A 27 1.92 15.40 1.40
CA ALA A 27 1.52 16.72 1.86
C ALA A 27 1.99 17.04 3.29
N GLY A 28 2.67 16.11 3.98
CA GLY A 28 3.10 16.28 5.37
C GLY A 28 1.94 16.41 6.37
N ARG A 29 0.74 15.92 6.03
CA ARG A 29 -0.48 16.07 6.85
C ARG A 29 -0.63 14.98 7.88
N ALA A 30 -0.19 13.77 7.54
CA ALA A 30 -0.23 12.62 8.42
C ALA A 30 0.97 11.71 8.20
N GLU A 31 1.36 11.02 9.25
CA GLU A 31 2.10 9.78 9.21
C GLU A 31 1.05 8.67 9.07
N VAL A 32 1.18 7.81 8.07
CA VAL A 32 0.23 6.72 7.82
C VAL A 32 0.92 5.39 8.02
N GLU A 33 0.44 4.62 8.99
CA GLU A 33 0.79 3.22 9.18
C GLU A 33 -0.22 2.35 8.42
N TRP A 34 0.20 1.79 7.29
CA TRP A 34 -0.61 0.81 6.58
C TRP A 34 -0.41 -0.58 7.19
N ARG A 35 -1.52 -1.28 7.43
CA ARG A 35 -1.56 -2.64 7.96
C ARG A 35 -2.27 -3.55 6.98
N ALA A 36 -1.49 -4.39 6.30
CA ALA A 36 -2.04 -5.30 5.30
C ALA A 36 -2.75 -6.48 5.97
N VAL A 37 -3.97 -6.76 5.53
CA VAL A 37 -4.80 -7.88 6.03
C VAL A 37 -5.42 -8.63 4.85
N GLU A 38 -5.69 -9.93 5.03
CA GLU A 38 -6.49 -10.72 4.10
C GLU A 38 -7.96 -10.67 4.55
N HIS A 39 -8.82 -10.00 3.80
CA HIS A 39 -10.24 -9.93 4.14
C HIS A 39 -11.01 -11.19 3.72
N ASP A 40 -10.60 -11.88 2.66
CA ASP A 40 -11.15 -13.18 2.27
C ASP A 40 -10.06 -14.26 2.11
N ARG A 41 -9.81 -15.00 3.18
CA ARG A 41 -8.84 -16.11 3.21
C ARG A 41 -9.30 -17.38 2.49
N ARG A 42 -10.55 -17.43 2.03
CA ARG A 42 -11.12 -18.59 1.31
C ARG A 42 -10.76 -18.57 -0.17
N LEU A 43 -10.22 -17.46 -0.69
CA LEU A 43 -9.79 -17.37 -2.07
C LEU A 43 -8.71 -18.42 -2.35
N ALA A 44 -8.89 -19.14 -3.45
CA ALA A 44 -7.95 -20.20 -3.84
C ALA A 44 -6.57 -19.62 -4.19
N LEU A 45 -5.51 -20.34 -3.83
CA LEU A 45 -4.13 -19.97 -4.23
C LEU A 45 -3.92 -19.98 -5.74
N THR A 46 -4.76 -20.70 -6.49
CA THR A 46 -4.78 -20.68 -7.95
C THR A 46 -5.55 -19.49 -8.54
N GLY A 47 -6.09 -18.61 -7.67
CA GLY A 47 -7.01 -17.54 -8.02
C GLY A 47 -8.45 -17.99 -8.14
N THR A 48 -9.35 -17.03 -7.92
CA THR A 48 -10.79 -17.24 -8.08
C THR A 48 -11.28 -16.44 -9.29
N ARG A 49 -12.03 -17.05 -10.18
CA ARG A 49 -12.52 -16.36 -11.40
C ARG A 49 -13.44 -15.21 -11.00
N SER A 50 -13.12 -13.99 -11.45
CA SER A 50 -13.96 -12.80 -11.23
C SER A 50 -15.30 -12.90 -11.95
N GLY A 51 -15.34 -13.61 -13.08
CA GLY A 51 -16.55 -13.85 -13.86
C GLY A 51 -17.63 -14.70 -13.16
N SER A 52 -17.37 -15.23 -11.95
CA SER A 52 -18.38 -15.91 -11.15
C SER A 52 -19.44 -14.97 -10.56
N ASP A 53 -19.13 -13.67 -10.39
CA ASP A 53 -20.07 -12.64 -9.94
C ASP A 53 -19.77 -11.29 -10.63
N PRO A 54 -20.06 -11.16 -11.92
CA PRO A 54 -19.74 -9.95 -12.68
C PRO A 54 -20.55 -8.74 -12.22
N ALA A 55 -21.79 -8.93 -11.79
CA ALA A 55 -22.65 -7.84 -11.36
C ALA A 55 -22.15 -7.20 -10.05
N ARG A 56 -21.61 -7.99 -9.13
CA ARG A 56 -20.94 -7.48 -7.92
C ARG A 56 -19.76 -6.59 -8.30
N TRP A 57 -18.85 -7.09 -9.14
CA TRP A 57 -17.67 -6.35 -9.54
C TRP A 57 -17.98 -5.07 -10.29
N GLN A 58 -18.99 -5.08 -11.17
CA GLN A 58 -19.45 -3.87 -11.86
C GLN A 58 -19.93 -2.81 -10.87
N ARG A 59 -20.73 -3.21 -9.86
CA ARG A 59 -21.16 -2.27 -8.80
C ARG A 59 -19.99 -1.72 -8.02
N GLU A 60 -19.10 -2.59 -7.51
CA GLU A 60 -17.94 -2.17 -6.71
C GLU A 60 -17.02 -1.19 -7.49
N LEU A 61 -16.73 -1.47 -8.76
CA LEU A 61 -15.91 -0.58 -9.60
C LEU A 61 -16.62 0.76 -9.86
N ALA A 62 -17.92 0.75 -10.13
CA ALA A 62 -18.69 1.99 -10.34
C ALA A 62 -18.73 2.84 -9.05
N GLU A 63 -18.89 2.23 -7.88
CA GLU A 63 -18.87 2.92 -6.59
C GLU A 63 -17.50 3.52 -6.30
N VAL A 64 -16.42 2.77 -6.53
CA VAL A 64 -15.04 3.28 -6.35
C VAL A 64 -14.74 4.41 -7.31
N ALA A 65 -15.18 4.30 -8.58
CA ALA A 65 -15.00 5.36 -9.56
C ALA A 65 -15.77 6.65 -9.19
N ALA A 66 -16.97 6.51 -8.61
CA ALA A 66 -17.74 7.65 -8.12
C ALA A 66 -17.12 8.33 -6.88
N LEU A 67 -16.31 7.61 -6.10
CA LEU A 67 -15.60 8.12 -4.93
C LEU A 67 -14.22 8.71 -5.26
N ALA A 68 -13.69 8.43 -6.46
CA ALA A 68 -12.37 8.91 -6.86
C ALA A 68 -12.38 10.41 -7.13
N GLY A 69 -11.37 11.10 -6.60
CA GLY A 69 -11.10 12.51 -6.92
C GLY A 69 -10.45 12.69 -8.29
N PRO A 70 -10.31 13.96 -8.75
CA PRO A 70 -9.81 14.26 -10.10
C PRO A 70 -8.37 13.76 -10.34
N ASP A 71 -7.55 13.68 -9.31
CA ASP A 71 -6.15 13.25 -9.37
C ASP A 71 -5.95 11.78 -8.94
N GLU A 72 -7.04 11.05 -8.69
CA GLU A 72 -7.02 9.66 -8.23
C GLU A 72 -7.37 8.70 -9.38
N GLN A 73 -6.70 7.59 -9.42
CA GLN A 73 -6.94 6.55 -10.41
C GLN A 73 -7.85 5.46 -9.82
N ALA A 74 -9.13 5.45 -10.26
CA ALA A 74 -9.99 4.32 -9.96
C ALA A 74 -9.60 3.07 -10.80
N PRO A 75 -9.79 1.85 -10.28
CA PRO A 75 -9.60 0.65 -11.08
C PRO A 75 -10.59 0.60 -12.26
N GLY A 76 -10.07 0.44 -13.48
CA GLY A 76 -10.90 0.36 -14.68
C GLY A 76 -11.50 -1.02 -14.96
N ALA A 77 -10.93 -2.07 -14.37
CA ALA A 77 -11.35 -3.45 -14.56
C ALA A 77 -10.93 -4.32 -13.37
N VAL A 78 -11.50 -5.51 -13.31
CA VAL A 78 -11.13 -6.56 -12.35
C VAL A 78 -10.21 -7.57 -13.02
N PRO A 79 -9.13 -8.03 -12.36
CA PRO A 79 -8.34 -9.15 -12.88
C PRO A 79 -9.22 -10.36 -13.18
N ALA A 80 -8.92 -11.10 -14.24
CA ALA A 80 -9.67 -12.32 -14.60
C ALA A 80 -9.67 -13.36 -13.48
N LEU A 81 -8.59 -13.37 -12.70
CA LEU A 81 -8.45 -14.15 -11.48
C LEU A 81 -8.21 -13.21 -10.29
N VAL A 82 -9.12 -13.22 -9.34
CA VAL A 82 -8.97 -12.53 -8.05
C VAL A 82 -7.92 -13.25 -7.24
N SER A 83 -6.94 -12.51 -6.76
CA SER A 83 -5.79 -13.06 -6.03
C SER A 83 -6.15 -13.43 -4.60
N ASN A 84 -5.63 -14.58 -4.12
CA ASN A 84 -5.41 -14.77 -2.69
C ASN A 84 -4.21 -13.93 -2.28
N THR A 85 -4.38 -13.02 -1.34
CA THR A 85 -3.34 -12.02 -1.01
C THR A 85 -2.43 -12.42 0.15
N GLY A 86 -2.51 -13.64 0.65
CA GLY A 86 -1.71 -14.10 1.79
C GLY A 86 -0.21 -13.94 1.58
N ALA A 87 0.31 -14.30 0.40
CA ALA A 87 1.71 -14.10 0.06
C ALA A 87 2.11 -12.61 -0.03
N ALA A 88 1.23 -11.76 -0.58
CA ALA A 88 1.45 -10.32 -0.65
C ALA A 88 1.44 -9.67 0.74
N VAL A 89 0.51 -10.06 1.61
CA VAL A 89 0.44 -9.62 3.02
C VAL A 89 1.70 -10.04 3.78
N ALA A 90 2.18 -11.28 3.56
CA ALA A 90 3.41 -11.75 4.17
C ALA A 90 4.64 -10.96 3.73
N ALA A 91 4.78 -10.69 2.43
CA ALA A 91 5.86 -9.88 1.87
C ALA A 91 5.82 -8.45 2.43
N TYR A 92 4.64 -7.86 2.50
CA TYR A 92 4.46 -6.53 3.07
C TYR A 92 4.86 -6.48 4.57
N ALA A 93 4.45 -7.47 5.35
CA ALA A 93 4.81 -7.55 6.76
C ALA A 93 6.33 -7.70 6.99
N GLU A 94 7.06 -8.36 6.08
CA GLU A 94 8.52 -8.41 6.10
C GLU A 94 9.14 -7.07 5.67
N ALA A 95 8.59 -6.41 4.64
CA ALA A 95 9.07 -5.13 4.12
C ALA A 95 9.10 -4.00 5.16
N VAL A 96 8.19 -4.03 6.16
CA VAL A 96 8.18 -3.06 7.28
C VAL A 96 9.49 -3.04 8.05
N THR A 97 10.18 -4.18 8.17
CA THR A 97 11.47 -4.24 8.88
C THR A 97 12.58 -3.48 8.15
N ASP A 98 12.50 -3.39 6.83
CA ASP A 98 13.50 -2.78 5.97
C ASP A 98 13.12 -1.36 5.52
N GLY A 99 11.96 -0.85 5.91
CA GLY A 99 11.49 0.49 5.58
C GLY A 99 11.09 0.68 4.13
N VAL A 100 10.79 -0.40 3.39
CA VAL A 100 10.39 -0.38 1.96
C VAL A 100 8.94 -0.79 1.73
N GLN A 101 8.15 -0.81 2.80
CA GLN A 101 6.76 -1.24 2.77
C GLN A 101 5.88 -0.39 1.85
N ASP A 102 6.12 0.91 1.76
CA ASP A 102 5.27 1.80 0.97
C ASP A 102 5.49 1.64 -0.54
N GLU A 103 6.74 1.44 -0.96
CA GLU A 103 7.09 1.09 -2.34
C GLU A 103 6.47 -0.24 -2.73
N LEU A 104 6.57 -1.24 -1.85
CA LEU A 104 5.99 -2.55 -2.09
C LEU A 104 4.46 -2.48 -2.13
N ARG A 105 3.82 -1.72 -1.24
CA ARG A 105 2.36 -1.49 -1.25
C ARG A 105 1.88 -0.94 -2.57
N ARG A 106 2.51 0.15 -3.06
CA ARG A 106 2.19 0.76 -4.35
C ARG A 106 2.36 -0.23 -5.51
N SER A 107 3.42 -1.00 -5.48
CA SER A 107 3.70 -1.99 -6.52
C SER A 107 2.68 -3.13 -6.52
N LEU A 108 2.32 -3.67 -5.36
CA LEU A 108 1.31 -4.73 -5.25
C LEU A 108 -0.05 -4.26 -5.76
N PHE A 109 -0.50 -3.07 -5.37
CA PHE A 109 -1.73 -2.49 -5.89
C PHE A 109 -1.66 -2.22 -7.40
N SER A 110 -0.55 -1.69 -7.91
CA SER A 110 -0.37 -1.43 -9.34
C SER A 110 -0.41 -2.73 -10.16
N GLU A 111 0.25 -3.79 -9.70
CA GLU A 111 0.23 -5.08 -10.39
C GLU A 111 -1.18 -5.66 -10.47
N ILE A 112 -1.96 -5.58 -9.39
CA ILE A 112 -3.31 -6.14 -9.34
C ILE A 112 -4.30 -5.25 -10.10
N TRP A 113 -4.35 -3.94 -9.83
CA TRP A 113 -5.44 -3.07 -10.29
C TRP A 113 -5.13 -2.28 -11.56
N VAL A 114 -3.87 -2.05 -11.89
CA VAL A 114 -3.48 -1.36 -13.13
C VAL A 114 -3.07 -2.36 -14.21
N ARG A 115 -2.24 -3.35 -13.85
CA ARG A 115 -1.75 -4.37 -14.78
C ARG A 115 -2.63 -5.61 -14.83
N LEU A 116 -3.65 -5.69 -13.98
CA LEU A 116 -4.63 -6.79 -13.89
C LEU A 116 -3.97 -8.17 -13.70
N ARG A 117 -2.84 -8.19 -12.99
CA ARG A 117 -2.09 -9.43 -12.76
C ARG A 117 -2.65 -10.19 -11.56
N HIS A 118 -2.60 -11.50 -11.68
CA HIS A 118 -2.88 -12.42 -10.59
C HIS A 118 -1.62 -12.63 -9.75
N LEU A 119 -1.70 -12.40 -8.43
CA LEU A 119 -0.58 -12.46 -7.48
C LEU A 119 -0.86 -13.38 -6.28
N SER A 120 -1.49 -14.54 -6.48
CA SER A 120 -1.68 -15.52 -5.40
C SER A 120 -0.43 -16.35 -5.14
N GLY A 121 0.38 -16.59 -6.17
CA GLY A 121 1.52 -17.47 -6.07
C GLY A 121 2.69 -16.83 -5.31
N PRO A 122 3.33 -17.56 -4.37
CA PRO A 122 4.51 -17.05 -3.69
C PRO A 122 5.68 -16.70 -4.63
N SER A 123 5.81 -17.40 -5.76
CA SER A 123 6.86 -17.17 -6.76
C SER A 123 6.69 -15.81 -7.44
N GLU A 124 5.48 -15.45 -7.84
CA GLU A 124 5.16 -14.17 -8.48
C GLU A 124 5.39 -13.00 -7.53
N VAL A 125 4.94 -13.15 -6.27
CA VAL A 125 5.19 -12.14 -5.23
C VAL A 125 6.68 -11.98 -4.96
N ARG A 126 7.45 -13.07 -4.86
CA ARG A 126 8.90 -13.02 -4.67
C ARG A 126 9.63 -12.36 -5.84
N GLN A 127 9.18 -12.59 -7.07
CA GLN A 127 9.73 -11.91 -8.26
C GLN A 127 9.45 -10.40 -8.22
N LEU A 128 8.23 -10.00 -7.85
CA LEU A 128 7.88 -8.59 -7.70
C LEU A 128 8.74 -7.91 -6.63
N VAL A 129 8.83 -8.51 -5.44
CA VAL A 129 9.67 -7.99 -4.35
C VAL A 129 11.12 -7.86 -4.80
N ARG A 130 11.65 -8.88 -5.49
CA ARG A 130 13.03 -8.82 -6.00
C ARG A 130 13.24 -7.69 -7.00
N ALA A 131 12.29 -7.45 -7.90
CA ALA A 131 12.36 -6.37 -8.87
C ALA A 131 12.35 -4.97 -8.21
N GLN A 132 11.65 -4.82 -7.09
CA GLN A 132 11.64 -3.58 -6.29
C GLN A 132 12.96 -3.35 -5.54
N MET A 133 13.54 -4.41 -4.98
CA MET A 133 14.80 -4.31 -4.22
C MET A 133 16.02 -4.20 -5.11
N TYR A 134 15.93 -4.68 -6.34
CA TYR A 134 17.00 -4.65 -7.34
C TYR A 134 16.44 -4.13 -8.66
N PRO A 135 16.14 -2.82 -8.76
CA PRO A 135 15.80 -2.26 -10.05
C PRO A 135 16.95 -2.57 -11.03
N ALA A 136 16.58 -3.04 -12.22
CA ALA A 136 17.57 -3.29 -13.26
C ALA A 136 18.37 -2.00 -13.47
N GLY A 137 19.70 -2.09 -13.33
CA GLY A 137 20.59 -0.99 -13.65
C GLY A 137 20.41 -0.56 -15.11
N PRO A 138 20.92 0.62 -15.49
CA PRO A 138 20.85 1.08 -16.87
C PRO A 138 21.35 -0.01 -17.84
N PRO A 139 20.76 -0.13 -19.04
CA PRO A 139 21.15 -1.14 -20.01
C PRO A 139 22.66 -1.01 -20.31
N GLY A 140 23.42 -2.02 -19.95
CA GLY A 140 24.90 -2.06 -20.11
C GLY A 140 25.68 -2.31 -18.81
N GLU A 141 25.14 -2.05 -17.65
CA GLU A 141 25.72 -2.55 -16.40
C GLU A 141 25.20 -3.96 -16.12
N SER A 142 25.98 -4.94 -16.57
CA SER A 142 25.86 -6.30 -16.07
C SER A 142 26.16 -6.24 -14.57
N LEU A 143 25.13 -6.35 -13.73
CA LEU A 143 25.33 -6.65 -12.34
C LEU A 143 26.07 -7.99 -12.30
N ALA A 144 27.40 -7.93 -12.18
CA ALA A 144 28.18 -9.11 -11.85
C ALA A 144 27.54 -9.68 -10.58
N VAL A 145 26.87 -10.82 -10.72
CA VAL A 145 26.29 -11.53 -9.57
C VAL A 145 27.50 -11.86 -8.71
N PRO A 146 27.66 -11.25 -7.52
CA PRO A 146 28.80 -11.59 -6.66
C PRO A 146 28.79 -13.09 -6.43
N ASP A 147 29.94 -13.71 -6.51
CA ASP A 147 30.11 -15.15 -6.30
C ASP A 147 29.38 -15.56 -5.00
N LEU A 148 28.68 -16.69 -5.05
CA LEU A 148 27.90 -17.22 -3.92
C LEU A 148 28.67 -17.22 -2.58
N PRO A 149 29.99 -17.52 -2.53
CA PRO A 149 30.80 -17.39 -1.33
C PRO A 149 30.89 -15.99 -0.75
N ALA A 150 30.99 -14.96 -1.57
CA ALA A 150 31.05 -13.57 -1.12
C ALA A 150 29.72 -13.14 -0.46
N ARG A 151 28.60 -13.66 -0.93
CA ARG A 151 27.27 -13.42 -0.31
C ARG A 151 27.15 -14.03 1.08
N ILE A 152 27.72 -15.22 1.32
CA ILE A 152 27.67 -15.87 2.63
C ILE A 152 28.52 -15.09 3.64
N HIS A 153 29.65 -14.53 3.24
CA HIS A 153 30.49 -13.71 4.12
C HIS A 153 29.84 -12.34 4.47
N HIS A 154 29.04 -11.77 3.57
CA HIS A 154 28.32 -10.53 3.86
C HIS A 154 27.16 -10.70 4.85
N TYR A 155 26.61 -11.91 5.02
CA TYR A 155 25.63 -12.20 6.05
C TYR A 155 26.22 -12.21 7.47
N ALA A 156 27.52 -12.39 7.60
CA ALA A 156 28.23 -12.41 8.88
C ALA A 156 28.77 -11.05 9.32
N ALA A 157 28.75 -10.04 8.45
CA ALA A 157 29.19 -8.69 8.79
C ALA A 157 28.04 -7.88 9.39
N PRO A 158 28.24 -7.22 10.56
CA PRO A 158 27.24 -6.32 11.07
C PRO A 158 27.09 -5.12 10.12
N SER A 159 26.07 -5.18 9.26
CA SER A 159 25.21 -4.08 8.91
C SER A 159 25.76 -2.79 8.31
N THR A 160 26.01 -2.75 7.03
CA THR A 160 25.82 -1.51 6.26
C THR A 160 25.22 -1.78 4.88
N LEU A 161 24.90 -3.04 4.56
CA LEU A 161 24.17 -3.40 3.35
C LEU A 161 22.71 -3.63 3.70
N PRO A 162 21.76 -3.14 2.87
CA PRO A 162 20.35 -3.47 3.05
C PRO A 162 20.23 -4.99 3.11
N ARG A 163 19.55 -5.48 4.15
CA ARG A 163 19.33 -6.91 4.34
C ARG A 163 18.53 -7.43 3.16
N LEU A 164 19.19 -8.20 2.31
CA LEU A 164 18.59 -8.85 1.14
C LEU A 164 17.40 -9.76 1.46
N SER A 165 17.12 -9.99 2.75
CA SER A 165 16.10 -10.88 3.25
C SER A 165 14.79 -10.20 3.65
N GLY A 166 14.77 -8.87 3.71
CA GLY A 166 13.69 -8.16 4.42
C GLY A 166 12.31 -8.32 3.83
N CYS A 167 12.18 -8.39 2.52
CA CYS A 167 10.87 -8.55 1.90
C CYS A 167 10.62 -9.97 1.39
N THR A 168 11.58 -10.88 1.53
CA THR A 168 11.44 -12.25 1.02
C THR A 168 10.49 -13.05 1.88
N ILE A 169 9.62 -13.81 1.22
CA ILE A 169 8.70 -14.77 1.85
C ILE A 169 9.14 -16.21 1.61
N SER A 170 8.62 -17.13 2.40
CA SER A 170 8.88 -18.54 2.25
C SER A 170 8.35 -19.09 0.91
N PRO A 171 8.84 -20.22 0.41
CA PRO A 171 8.27 -20.87 -0.78
C PRO A 171 6.78 -21.19 -0.64
N ALA A 172 6.29 -21.36 0.59
CA ALA A 172 4.87 -21.58 0.88
C ALA A 172 4.06 -20.29 1.00
N GLY A 173 4.69 -19.11 0.84
CA GLY A 173 4.02 -17.80 0.85
C GLY A 173 3.87 -17.14 2.22
N GLY A 174 4.34 -17.77 3.28
CA GLY A 174 4.32 -17.19 4.63
C GLY A 174 5.53 -16.31 4.92
N PRO A 175 5.51 -15.50 6.00
CA PRO A 175 6.66 -14.72 6.43
C PRO A 175 7.84 -15.62 6.85
N LEU A 176 9.04 -15.07 6.77
CA LEU A 176 10.27 -15.77 7.19
C LEU A 176 10.67 -15.43 8.63
N THR A 177 10.36 -14.21 9.08
CA THR A 177 10.79 -13.74 10.40
C THR A 177 9.69 -13.88 11.44
N ALA A 178 10.09 -14.08 12.70
CA ALA A 178 9.17 -14.00 13.83
C ALA A 178 8.48 -12.62 13.93
N GLY A 179 9.14 -11.55 13.43
CA GLY A 179 8.58 -10.22 13.33
C GLY A 179 7.42 -10.16 12.34
N GLY A 180 7.59 -10.69 11.14
CA GLY A 180 6.53 -10.78 10.13
C GLY A 180 5.32 -11.56 10.62
N HIS A 181 5.54 -12.74 11.22
CA HIS A 181 4.46 -13.53 11.82
C HIS A 181 3.69 -12.77 12.91
N ARG A 182 4.41 -12.10 13.82
CA ARG A 182 3.76 -11.31 14.88
C ARG A 182 2.91 -10.18 14.32
N ARG A 183 3.43 -9.42 13.33
CA ARG A 183 2.70 -8.31 12.68
C ARG A 183 1.40 -8.79 12.07
N ILE A 184 1.44 -9.81 11.22
CA ILE A 184 0.24 -10.36 10.58
C ILE A 184 -0.78 -10.80 11.64
N GLY A 185 -0.34 -11.53 12.66
CA GLY A 185 -1.21 -11.98 13.74
C GLY A 185 -1.82 -10.83 14.55
N GLN A 186 -1.04 -9.79 14.83
CA GLN A 186 -1.49 -8.61 15.54
C GLN A 186 -2.48 -7.79 14.70
N TRP A 187 -2.09 -7.39 13.48
CA TRP A 187 -2.93 -6.60 12.58
C TRP A 187 -4.29 -7.26 12.33
N ARG A 188 -4.27 -8.58 12.12
CA ARG A 188 -5.49 -9.33 11.91
C ARG A 188 -6.40 -9.32 13.14
N ARG A 189 -5.87 -9.52 14.35
CA ARG A 189 -6.69 -9.52 15.58
C ARG A 189 -7.33 -8.15 15.81
N GLU A 190 -6.54 -7.08 15.73
CA GLU A 190 -7.00 -5.70 15.91
C GLU A 190 -8.07 -5.34 14.89
N TRP A 191 -7.79 -5.61 13.60
CA TRP A 191 -8.76 -5.36 12.54
C TRP A 191 -10.08 -6.12 12.74
N LEU A 192 -10.03 -7.41 13.06
CA LEU A 192 -11.24 -8.21 13.24
C LEU A 192 -12.06 -7.79 14.48
N SER A 193 -11.40 -7.41 15.58
CA SER A 193 -12.09 -6.98 16.79
C SER A 193 -12.88 -5.69 16.57
N ASP A 194 -12.32 -4.75 15.80
CA ASP A 194 -12.80 -3.38 15.79
C ASP A 194 -13.56 -3.01 14.50
N SER A 195 -13.26 -3.70 13.37
CA SER A 195 -13.89 -3.43 12.07
C SER A 195 -14.94 -4.45 11.63
N GLY A 196 -15.07 -5.56 12.34
CA GLY A 196 -15.93 -6.66 11.92
C GLY A 196 -15.46 -7.33 10.60
N GLY A 197 -14.21 -7.15 10.21
CA GLY A 197 -13.65 -7.75 9.00
C GLY A 197 -13.88 -6.95 7.70
N VAL A 198 -14.27 -5.68 7.80
CA VAL A 198 -14.46 -4.79 6.64
C VAL A 198 -13.17 -4.04 6.31
N VAL A 199 -12.87 -3.85 5.01
CA VAL A 199 -11.76 -3.05 4.50
C VAL A 199 -12.24 -2.07 3.42
N PRO A 200 -11.56 -0.89 3.24
CA PRO A 200 -10.54 -0.34 4.12
C PRO A 200 -11.10 -0.04 5.49
N ALA A 201 -10.25 -0.08 6.52
CA ALA A 201 -10.63 0.36 7.85
C ALA A 201 -9.61 1.37 8.38
N LEU A 202 -10.07 2.43 9.02
CA LEU A 202 -9.27 3.52 9.57
C LEU A 202 -9.48 3.56 11.08
N SER A 203 -8.39 3.31 11.83
CA SER A 203 -8.40 3.40 13.29
C SER A 203 -8.31 4.85 13.74
N LEU A 204 -9.22 5.25 14.60
CA LEU A 204 -9.31 6.57 15.22
C LEU A 204 -9.31 6.41 16.75
N PRO A 205 -9.03 7.47 17.52
CA PRO A 205 -9.07 7.41 18.99
C PRO A 205 -10.40 6.92 19.55
N ASP A 206 -11.52 7.26 18.89
CA ASP A 206 -12.89 6.97 19.35
C ASP A 206 -13.48 5.71 18.71
N GLY A 207 -12.71 4.95 17.94
CA GLY A 207 -13.17 3.73 17.29
C GLY A 207 -12.63 3.54 15.88
N MET A 208 -13.30 2.72 15.07
CA MET A 208 -12.87 2.40 13.72
C MET A 208 -13.93 2.78 12.68
N LEU A 209 -13.54 3.53 11.65
CA LEU A 209 -14.34 3.74 10.45
C LEU A 209 -14.01 2.65 9.43
N THR A 210 -15.01 2.19 8.68
CA THR A 210 -14.82 1.10 7.70
C THR A 210 -15.45 1.43 6.34
N GLY A 211 -14.95 0.79 5.29
CA GLY A 211 -15.48 0.88 3.94
C GLY A 211 -15.54 2.32 3.40
N PRO A 212 -16.67 2.73 2.80
CA PRO A 212 -16.82 4.06 2.21
C PRO A 212 -16.60 5.21 3.20
N ALA A 213 -16.97 5.04 4.49
CA ALA A 213 -16.77 6.09 5.51
C ALA A 213 -15.28 6.32 5.80
N ALA A 214 -14.48 5.24 5.92
CA ALA A 214 -13.03 5.35 6.07
C ALA A 214 -12.39 6.03 4.84
N LEU A 215 -12.87 5.64 3.65
CA LEU A 215 -12.39 6.21 2.41
C LEU A 215 -12.73 7.69 2.30
N ALA A 216 -13.97 8.10 2.62
CA ALA A 216 -14.38 9.51 2.61
C ALA A 216 -13.49 10.37 3.53
N LEU A 217 -13.29 9.93 4.78
CA LEU A 217 -12.44 10.67 5.72
C LEU A 217 -10.99 10.82 5.22
N LEU A 218 -10.40 9.76 4.66
CA LEU A 218 -9.06 9.84 4.05
C LEU A 218 -9.03 10.86 2.89
N GLY A 219 -10.10 10.94 2.10
CA GLY A 219 -10.24 11.93 1.02
C GLY A 219 -10.33 13.35 1.55
N ASP A 220 -11.19 13.59 2.54
CA ASP A 220 -11.36 14.90 3.17
C ASP A 220 -10.05 15.42 3.79
N LEU A 221 -9.34 14.54 4.49
CA LEU A 221 -8.03 14.83 5.05
C LEU A 221 -6.99 15.11 3.96
N ALA A 222 -7.04 14.42 2.83
CA ALA A 222 -6.14 14.64 1.70
C ALA A 222 -6.47 15.93 0.94
N ALA A 223 -7.73 16.35 0.86
CA ALA A 223 -8.18 17.57 0.19
C ALA A 223 -8.07 18.84 1.05
N ALA A 224 -8.06 18.72 2.40
CA ALA A 224 -7.97 19.88 3.29
C ALA A 224 -6.77 20.78 2.93
N ALA A 225 -6.92 22.11 2.94
CA ALA A 225 -5.80 23.02 2.72
C ALA A 225 -4.75 22.86 3.83
N PRO A 226 -3.43 23.04 3.54
CA PRO A 226 -2.42 23.00 4.59
C PRO A 226 -2.74 24.03 5.67
N ALA A 227 -2.79 23.60 6.93
CA ALA A 227 -2.94 24.52 8.06
C ALA A 227 -1.72 25.44 8.07
N GLY A 228 -1.88 26.68 7.58
CA GLY A 228 -0.79 27.67 7.58
C GLY A 228 -0.51 28.37 6.25
N ALA A 229 -1.38 28.29 5.25
CA ALA A 229 -1.32 29.24 4.14
C ALA A 229 -1.63 30.65 4.72
N ALA A 230 -0.58 31.42 5.07
CA ALA A 230 -0.70 32.77 5.51
C ALA A 230 -1.48 33.57 4.46
N VAL A 231 -2.57 34.20 4.88
CA VAL A 231 -3.28 35.21 4.09
C VAL A 231 -2.23 36.22 3.62
N PRO A 232 -2.07 36.47 2.31
CA PRO A 232 -1.16 37.52 1.86
C PRO A 232 -1.61 38.80 2.53
N ALA A 233 -0.69 39.45 3.25
CA ALA A 233 -0.94 40.74 3.86
C ALA A 233 -1.42 41.70 2.76
N ALA A 234 -2.60 42.29 2.97
CA ALA A 234 -3.16 43.27 2.08
C ALA A 234 -2.11 44.37 1.86
N ALA A 235 -1.75 44.61 0.61
CA ALA A 235 -0.88 45.71 0.24
C ALA A 235 -1.49 47.03 0.76
N GLY A 236 -0.77 47.68 1.66
CA GLY A 236 -1.16 48.99 2.19
C GLY A 236 -1.27 50.03 1.06
N PRO A 237 -2.07 51.09 1.24
CA PRO A 237 -2.31 52.07 0.20
C PRO A 237 -1.01 52.79 -0.17
N LEU A 238 -0.73 52.86 -1.46
CA LEU A 238 0.31 53.69 -2.04
C LEU A 238 0.03 55.17 -1.69
N VAL A 239 0.86 55.76 -0.83
CA VAL A 239 0.86 57.19 -0.57
C VAL A 239 1.45 57.86 -1.81
N ALA A 240 0.61 58.59 -2.55
CA ALA A 240 1.04 59.42 -3.64
C ALA A 240 1.79 60.64 -3.06
N SER A 241 3.10 60.68 -3.21
CA SER A 241 3.91 61.87 -2.94
C SER A 241 3.71 62.83 -4.07
N GLY A 242 2.92 63.88 -3.83
CA GLY A 242 2.85 65.02 -4.70
C GLY A 242 4.16 65.83 -4.62
N VAL A 243 4.70 66.16 -5.80
CA VAL A 243 5.79 67.11 -5.98
C VAL A 243 5.16 68.47 -6.34
N GLY A 244 5.38 69.49 -5.50
CA GLY A 244 5.19 70.89 -5.82
C GLY A 244 6.44 71.47 -6.47
#